data_50317c55b6f92318280198bbef09650a
#
_entry.id   50317c55b6f92318280198bbef09650a
#
_cell.length_a   1.000
_cell.length_b   1.000
_cell.length_c   1.000
_cell.angle_alpha   90.00
_cell.angle_beta   90.00
_cell.angle_gamma   90.00
#
_symmetry.space_group_name_H-M   'P 1'
#
loop_
_entity.id
_entity.type
_entity.pdbx_description
1 polymer ?
#
loop_
_entity_poly.entity_id
_entity_poly.type
_entity_poly.pdbx_seq_one_letter_code
_entity_poly.pdbx_strand_id
1 'polypeptide(L)'
;MKKVFTIIFWVLFAVGLILIVFFASKENNNAIAKKPDISIHVEGENAFLTESELLDRLIYKRLYQKNMKVNFVNVKKIEAAIIKMEEVKKVRAYKNIGNSWNIDVELRNPIARIFTLSQKAYYLDDEGFTMGRSLLHTAHVLVFSGFITEIMEKASVKEIINNDSLKSIRKLDDIYRISNYVCKDSLMNALIGQVYLEKNGDFILIPLVGKQTILFGSANSDEVVADKFNRLKVFYKEGMPHEGWEKYNTIIVKYEGQIVCRK
;
A
#
# COMPACT_ATOMS: atom_id res chain seq x y z
N MET A 1 -66.98 0.80 21.07
CA MET A 1 -66.93 0.87 19.61
C MET A 1 -65.81 1.78 19.08
N LYS A 2 -65.63 3.04 19.52
CA LYS A 2 -64.58 3.94 18.99
C LYS A 2 -63.16 3.38 19.10
N LYS A 3 -62.76 2.76 20.24
CA LYS A 3 -61.43 2.19 20.42
C LYS A 3 -61.11 1.01 19.49
N VAL A 4 -62.11 0.18 19.19
CA VAL A 4 -61.94 -0.96 18.27
C VAL A 4 -61.76 -0.46 16.84
N PHE A 5 -62.50 0.56 16.44
CA PHE A 5 -62.37 1.17 15.11
C PHE A 5 -60.99 1.84 14.91
N THR A 6 -60.49 2.49 15.95
CA THR A 6 -59.11 3.07 15.93
C THR A 6 -58.04 2.00 15.80
N ILE A 7 -58.17 0.88 16.50
CA ILE A 7 -57.21 -0.24 16.38
C ILE A 7 -57.24 -0.84 14.97
N ILE A 8 -58.41 -1.09 14.42
CA ILE A 8 -58.56 -1.61 13.06
C ILE A 8 -57.97 -0.65 12.04
N PHE A 9 -58.19 0.66 12.18
CA PHE A 9 -57.58 1.66 11.30
C PHE A 9 -56.02 1.60 11.33
N TRP A 10 -55.41 1.55 12.51
CA TRP A 10 -53.94 1.47 12.63
C TRP A 10 -53.40 0.18 12.09
N VAL A 11 -54.11 -0.94 12.26
CA VAL A 11 -53.69 -2.24 11.68
C VAL A 11 -53.75 -2.18 10.15
N LEU A 12 -54.80 -1.68 9.56
CA LEU A 12 -54.94 -1.52 8.12
C LEU A 12 -53.89 -0.56 7.55
N PHE A 13 -53.58 0.53 8.26
CA PHE A 13 -52.54 1.46 7.89
C PHE A 13 -51.14 0.79 7.92
N ALA A 14 -50.85 0.04 8.96
CA ALA A 14 -49.60 -0.70 9.05
C ALA A 14 -49.45 -1.75 7.95
N VAL A 15 -50.49 -2.50 7.65
CA VAL A 15 -50.52 -3.46 6.53
C VAL A 15 -50.30 -2.76 5.19
N GLY A 16 -50.96 -1.60 4.98
CA GLY A 16 -50.77 -0.78 3.78
C GLY A 16 -49.30 -0.34 3.60
N LEU A 17 -48.68 0.15 4.67
CA LEU A 17 -47.26 0.51 4.65
C LEU A 17 -46.36 -0.69 4.30
N ILE A 18 -46.60 -1.84 4.91
CA ILE A 18 -45.86 -3.07 4.63
C ILE A 18 -45.98 -3.45 3.15
N LEU A 19 -47.16 -3.41 2.58
CA LEU A 19 -47.39 -3.70 1.17
C LEU A 19 -46.68 -2.71 0.25
N ILE A 20 -46.71 -1.42 0.54
CA ILE A 20 -45.99 -0.40 -0.23
C ILE A 20 -44.48 -0.68 -0.22
N VAL A 21 -43.91 -0.92 0.96
CA VAL A 21 -42.46 -1.24 1.10
C VAL A 21 -42.12 -2.53 0.35
N PHE A 22 -42.97 -3.55 0.43
CA PHE A 22 -42.78 -4.81 -0.28
C PHE A 22 -42.78 -4.62 -1.81
N PHE A 23 -43.76 -3.92 -2.37
CA PHE A 23 -43.83 -3.66 -3.81
C PHE A 23 -42.67 -2.76 -4.29
N ALA A 24 -42.36 -1.69 -3.54
CA ALA A 24 -41.24 -0.83 -3.85
C ALA A 24 -39.89 -1.58 -3.83
N SER A 25 -39.70 -2.45 -2.85
CA SER A 25 -38.49 -3.31 -2.75
C SER A 25 -38.41 -4.31 -3.90
N LYS A 26 -39.52 -4.93 -4.28
CA LYS A 26 -39.62 -5.88 -5.40
C LYS A 26 -39.27 -5.21 -6.73
N GLU A 27 -39.80 -4.01 -6.98
CA GLU A 27 -39.52 -3.23 -8.19
C GLU A 27 -38.05 -2.82 -8.25
N ASN A 28 -37.51 -2.29 -7.17
CA ASN A 28 -36.08 -1.92 -7.08
C ASN A 28 -35.17 -3.12 -7.29
N ASN A 29 -35.47 -4.27 -6.75
CA ASN A 29 -34.66 -5.49 -6.91
C ASN A 29 -34.65 -6.05 -8.34
N ASN A 30 -35.73 -5.85 -9.10
CA ASN A 30 -35.84 -6.25 -10.51
C ASN A 30 -35.27 -5.23 -11.49
N ALA A 31 -35.01 -4.01 -11.04
CA ALA A 31 -34.42 -2.98 -11.87
C ALA A 31 -33.01 -3.40 -12.37
N ILE A 32 -32.63 -2.91 -13.53
CA ILE A 32 -31.28 -3.10 -14.07
C ILE A 32 -30.29 -2.25 -13.27
N ALA A 33 -29.25 -2.88 -12.74
CA ALA A 33 -28.17 -2.20 -12.03
C ALA A 33 -27.42 -1.25 -12.98
N LYS A 34 -27.24 -0.01 -12.57
CA LYS A 34 -26.39 0.95 -13.27
C LYS A 34 -24.93 0.49 -13.20
N LYS A 35 -24.10 1.06 -14.06
CA LYS A 35 -22.63 0.95 -13.92
C LYS A 35 -22.26 1.40 -12.50
N PRO A 36 -21.35 0.68 -11.79
CA PRO A 36 -20.89 1.14 -10.49
C PRO A 36 -20.23 2.51 -10.59
N ASP A 37 -20.47 3.33 -9.60
CA ASP A 37 -19.65 4.51 -9.34
C ASP A 37 -18.43 4.03 -8.53
N ILE A 38 -17.24 4.18 -9.13
CA ILE A 38 -15.99 3.67 -8.56
C ILE A 38 -15.16 4.86 -8.12
N SER A 39 -14.84 4.91 -6.83
CA SER A 39 -13.93 5.91 -6.27
C SER A 39 -12.66 5.23 -5.82
N ILE A 40 -11.52 5.64 -6.40
CA ILE A 40 -10.20 5.12 -6.03
C ILE A 40 -9.41 6.20 -5.31
N HIS A 41 -9.11 5.93 -4.02
CA HIS A 41 -8.30 6.81 -3.18
C HIS A 41 -6.84 6.37 -3.25
N VAL A 42 -5.98 7.30 -3.66
CA VAL A 42 -4.54 7.09 -3.86
C VAL A 42 -3.79 8.10 -3.01
N GLU A 43 -2.77 7.66 -2.29
CA GLU A 43 -1.81 8.56 -1.67
C GLU A 43 -0.73 8.95 -2.68
N GLY A 44 -0.56 10.27 -2.91
CA GLY A 44 0.38 10.79 -3.90
C GLY A 44 -0.03 10.46 -5.34
N GLU A 45 0.94 10.10 -6.18
CA GLU A 45 0.75 9.82 -7.62
C GLU A 45 0.69 8.31 -7.94
N ASN A 46 0.58 7.45 -6.93
CA ASN A 46 0.75 5.99 -7.05
C ASN A 46 -0.52 5.26 -7.55
N ALA A 47 -0.99 5.57 -8.75
CA ALA A 47 -2.19 4.98 -9.35
C ALA A 47 -1.94 3.56 -9.91
N PHE A 48 -1.81 2.56 -9.04
CA PHE A 48 -1.60 1.15 -9.44
C PHE A 48 -2.83 0.46 -10.04
N LEU A 49 -4.00 1.03 -9.88
CA LEU A 49 -5.27 0.54 -10.38
C LEU A 49 -6.11 1.73 -10.85
N THR A 50 -6.79 1.59 -12.01
CA THR A 50 -7.75 2.56 -12.51
C THR A 50 -9.18 2.05 -12.38
N GLU A 51 -10.17 2.97 -12.42
CA GLU A 51 -11.59 2.61 -12.41
C GLU A 51 -11.96 1.67 -13.56
N SER A 52 -11.43 1.94 -14.77
CA SER A 52 -11.68 1.11 -15.94
C SER A 52 -11.12 -0.29 -15.76
N GLU A 53 -9.90 -0.42 -15.27
CA GLU A 53 -9.27 -1.71 -15.03
C GLU A 53 -9.99 -2.50 -13.94
N LEU A 54 -10.40 -1.84 -12.86
CA LEU A 54 -11.19 -2.50 -11.81
C LEU A 54 -12.51 -3.03 -12.37
N LEU A 55 -13.21 -2.23 -13.17
CA LEU A 55 -14.45 -2.64 -13.81
C LEU A 55 -14.24 -3.84 -14.73
N ASP A 56 -13.21 -3.83 -15.57
CA ASP A 56 -12.87 -4.93 -16.48
C ASP A 56 -12.55 -6.21 -15.72
N ARG A 57 -11.81 -6.12 -14.61
CA ARG A 57 -11.54 -7.27 -13.73
C ARG A 57 -12.81 -7.84 -13.08
N LEU A 58 -13.79 -6.97 -12.70
CA LEU A 58 -15.09 -7.41 -12.17
C LEU A 58 -15.91 -8.13 -13.25
N ILE A 59 -15.90 -7.62 -14.47
CA ILE A 59 -16.57 -8.26 -15.62
C ILE A 59 -15.92 -9.61 -15.94
N TYR A 60 -14.60 -9.66 -16.00
CA TYR A 60 -13.84 -10.89 -16.25
C TYR A 60 -14.14 -11.98 -15.20
N LYS A 61 -14.23 -11.59 -13.92
CA LYS A 61 -14.60 -12.50 -12.82
C LYS A 61 -16.09 -12.80 -12.75
N ARG A 62 -16.90 -12.28 -13.67
CA ARG A 62 -18.38 -12.42 -13.71
C ARG A 62 -19.09 -11.95 -12.45
N LEU A 63 -18.49 -10.98 -11.75
CA LEU A 63 -19.07 -10.35 -10.56
C LEU A 63 -20.01 -9.20 -10.91
N TYR A 64 -19.83 -8.61 -12.09
CA TYR A 64 -20.70 -7.62 -12.70
C TYR A 64 -20.82 -7.88 -14.20
N GLN A 65 -22.01 -7.65 -14.75
CA GLN A 65 -22.29 -7.72 -16.19
C GLN A 65 -23.25 -6.59 -16.58
N LYS A 66 -23.11 -6.08 -17.80
CA LYS A 66 -24.04 -5.09 -18.34
C LYS A 66 -25.47 -5.67 -18.34
N ASN A 67 -26.44 -4.87 -17.93
CA ASN A 67 -27.87 -5.25 -17.80
C ASN A 67 -28.17 -6.30 -16.70
N MET A 68 -27.24 -6.51 -15.73
CA MET A 68 -27.51 -7.34 -14.56
C MET A 68 -28.57 -6.68 -13.67
N LYS A 69 -29.50 -7.47 -13.12
CA LYS A 69 -30.48 -6.95 -12.14
C LYS A 69 -29.79 -6.66 -10.80
N VAL A 70 -30.29 -5.64 -10.08
CA VAL A 70 -29.76 -5.18 -8.79
C VAL A 70 -29.69 -6.30 -7.75
N ASN A 71 -30.65 -7.22 -7.73
CA ASN A 71 -30.65 -8.35 -6.79
C ASN A 71 -29.48 -9.33 -6.99
N PHE A 72 -28.93 -9.42 -8.20
CA PHE A 72 -27.77 -10.28 -8.50
C PHE A 72 -26.43 -9.59 -8.18
N VAL A 73 -26.39 -8.28 -7.99
CA VAL A 73 -25.18 -7.57 -7.53
C VAL A 73 -24.91 -7.96 -6.07
N ASN A 74 -23.91 -8.81 -5.86
CA ASN A 74 -23.51 -9.25 -4.53
C ASN A 74 -22.29 -8.45 -4.05
N VAL A 75 -22.55 -7.34 -3.34
CA VAL A 75 -21.51 -6.43 -2.84
C VAL A 75 -20.46 -7.15 -1.96
N LYS A 76 -20.88 -8.11 -1.11
CA LYS A 76 -19.95 -8.88 -0.26
C LYS A 76 -18.98 -9.74 -1.08
N LYS A 77 -19.46 -10.38 -2.17
CA LYS A 77 -18.59 -11.14 -3.07
C LYS A 77 -17.65 -10.21 -3.85
N ILE A 78 -18.12 -9.03 -4.22
CA ILE A 78 -17.32 -8.01 -4.90
C ILE A 78 -16.22 -7.52 -3.98
N GLU A 79 -16.52 -7.11 -2.75
CA GLU A 79 -15.54 -6.72 -1.73
C GLU A 79 -14.51 -7.83 -1.50
N ALA A 80 -14.97 -9.07 -1.29
CA ALA A 80 -14.09 -10.22 -1.07
C ALA A 80 -13.17 -10.54 -2.28
N ALA A 81 -13.57 -10.15 -3.49
CA ALA A 81 -12.74 -10.32 -4.67
C ALA A 81 -11.75 -9.17 -4.87
N ILE A 82 -12.13 -7.94 -4.51
CA ILE A 82 -11.30 -6.75 -4.64
C ILE A 82 -10.22 -6.72 -3.55
N ILE A 83 -10.55 -7.03 -2.30
CA ILE A 83 -9.59 -7.04 -1.18
C ILE A 83 -8.45 -8.07 -1.36
N LYS A 84 -8.63 -9.06 -2.26
CA LYS A 84 -7.58 -10.02 -2.62
C LYS A 84 -6.60 -9.51 -3.66
N MET A 85 -6.84 -8.33 -4.24
CA MET A 85 -5.90 -7.67 -5.14
C MET A 85 -4.76 -7.10 -4.32
N GLU A 86 -3.53 -7.34 -4.73
CA GLU A 86 -2.33 -6.99 -3.95
C GLU A 86 -2.16 -5.49 -3.74
N GLU A 87 -2.63 -4.68 -4.70
CA GLU A 87 -2.61 -3.22 -4.68
C GLU A 87 -3.69 -2.59 -3.80
N VAL A 88 -4.66 -3.38 -3.31
CA VAL A 88 -5.80 -2.87 -2.53
C VAL A 88 -5.52 -2.96 -1.03
N LYS A 89 -5.65 -1.83 -0.32
CA LYS A 89 -5.56 -1.73 1.13
C LYS A 89 -6.91 -1.93 1.80
N LYS A 90 -7.94 -1.21 1.29
CA LYS A 90 -9.32 -1.33 1.78
C LYS A 90 -10.30 -1.23 0.63
N VAL A 91 -11.47 -1.82 0.83
CA VAL A 91 -12.58 -1.73 -0.12
C VAL A 91 -13.89 -1.69 0.62
N ARG A 92 -14.83 -0.93 0.09
CA ARG A 92 -16.20 -0.87 0.53
C ARG A 92 -17.11 -0.83 -0.68
N ALA A 93 -18.07 -1.74 -0.77
CA ALA A 93 -19.07 -1.75 -1.83
C ALA A 93 -20.48 -1.71 -1.21
N TYR A 94 -21.36 -0.85 -1.71
CA TYR A 94 -22.69 -0.70 -1.18
C TYR A 94 -23.70 -0.32 -2.27
N LYS A 95 -24.95 -0.70 -2.04
CA LYS A 95 -26.07 -0.34 -2.92
C LYS A 95 -26.76 0.89 -2.40
N ASN A 96 -27.14 1.76 -3.32
CA ASN A 96 -27.98 2.92 -3.04
C ASN A 96 -29.44 2.65 -3.43
N ILE A 97 -30.31 3.56 -3.06
CA ILE A 97 -31.69 3.57 -3.55
C ILE A 97 -31.69 3.91 -5.04
N GLY A 98 -32.55 3.26 -5.83
CA GLY A 98 -32.72 3.58 -7.24
C GLY A 98 -31.69 2.93 -8.18
N ASN A 99 -31.34 1.67 -7.95
CA ASN A 99 -30.51 0.79 -8.80
C ASN A 99 -29.04 1.21 -9.01
N SER A 100 -28.57 2.23 -8.29
CA SER A 100 -27.15 2.62 -8.26
C SER A 100 -26.40 1.89 -7.14
N TRP A 101 -25.08 1.76 -7.30
CA TRP A 101 -24.20 1.16 -6.32
C TRP A 101 -22.78 1.69 -6.49
N ASN A 102 -22.03 1.69 -5.41
CA ASN A 102 -20.72 2.31 -5.33
C ASN A 102 -19.66 1.31 -4.88
N ILE A 103 -18.43 1.56 -5.29
CA ILE A 103 -17.24 0.86 -4.85
C ILE A 103 -16.19 1.90 -4.48
N ASP A 104 -15.86 1.98 -3.19
CA ASP A 104 -14.79 2.83 -2.68
C ASP A 104 -13.57 1.95 -2.43
N VAL A 105 -12.44 2.27 -3.03
CA VAL A 105 -11.18 1.52 -2.93
C VAL A 105 -10.10 2.44 -2.43
N GLU A 106 -9.37 2.02 -1.40
CA GLU A 106 -8.13 2.64 -0.94
C GLU A 106 -6.96 1.77 -1.41
N LEU A 107 -6.05 2.35 -2.18
CA LEU A 107 -4.86 1.64 -2.65
C LEU A 107 -3.76 1.66 -1.59
N ARG A 108 -2.85 0.69 -1.68
CA ARG A 108 -1.63 0.66 -0.87
C ARG A 108 -0.66 1.71 -1.34
N ASN A 109 0.08 2.28 -0.40
CA ASN A 109 1.12 3.26 -0.67
C ASN A 109 2.51 2.61 -0.63
N PRO A 110 3.17 2.38 -1.77
CA PRO A 110 4.50 1.78 -1.80
C PRO A 110 5.55 2.74 -1.25
N ILE A 111 6.50 2.21 -0.47
CA ILE A 111 7.67 2.93 0.06
C ILE A 111 8.99 2.38 -0.43
N ALA A 112 8.99 1.18 -1.00
CA ALA A 112 10.18 0.56 -1.59
C ALA A 112 9.85 -0.30 -2.81
N ARG A 113 10.80 -0.37 -3.75
CA ARG A 113 10.80 -1.33 -4.85
C ARG A 113 11.99 -2.27 -4.68
N ILE A 114 11.72 -3.57 -4.63
CA ILE A 114 12.71 -4.60 -4.31
C ILE A 114 12.98 -5.44 -5.55
N PHE A 115 14.26 -5.55 -5.91
CA PHE A 115 14.76 -6.45 -6.95
C PHE A 115 15.51 -7.60 -6.31
N THR A 116 15.02 -8.82 -6.48
CA THR A 116 15.64 -10.03 -5.93
C THR A 116 16.75 -10.57 -6.84
N LEU A 117 17.60 -11.43 -6.29
CA LEU A 117 18.61 -12.16 -7.07
C LEU A 117 18.01 -12.98 -8.21
N SER A 118 16.79 -13.48 -8.06
CA SER A 118 16.05 -14.20 -9.10
C SER A 118 15.44 -13.29 -10.17
N GLN A 119 15.82 -12.02 -10.23
CA GLN A 119 15.32 -10.99 -11.16
C GLN A 119 13.81 -10.72 -11.08
N LYS A 120 13.17 -11.13 -10.01
CA LYS A 120 11.80 -10.74 -9.70
C LYS A 120 11.81 -9.38 -9.03
N ALA A 121 10.77 -8.59 -9.28
CA ALA A 121 10.61 -7.30 -8.62
C ALA A 121 9.19 -7.17 -8.05
N TYR A 122 9.10 -6.59 -6.87
CA TYR A 122 7.86 -6.28 -6.17
C TYR A 122 8.00 -5.01 -5.35
N TYR A 123 6.90 -4.50 -4.83
CA TYR A 123 6.88 -3.33 -3.95
C TYR A 123 6.63 -3.76 -2.50
N LEU A 124 7.05 -2.91 -1.58
CA LEU A 124 6.75 -2.96 -0.15
C LEU A 124 6.01 -1.67 0.20
N ASP A 125 4.87 -1.77 0.88
CA ASP A 125 4.07 -0.64 1.30
C ASP A 125 4.43 -0.11 2.69
N ASP A 126 3.81 1.01 3.08
CA ASP A 126 4.00 1.69 4.38
C ASP A 126 3.49 0.88 5.58
N GLU A 127 2.66 -0.13 5.35
CA GLU A 127 2.19 -1.07 6.38
C GLU A 127 3.03 -2.36 6.45
N GLY A 128 4.00 -2.52 5.55
CA GLY A 128 4.87 -3.69 5.47
C GLY A 128 4.27 -4.86 4.69
N PHE A 129 3.28 -4.62 3.82
CA PHE A 129 2.80 -5.63 2.89
C PHE A 129 3.57 -5.60 1.58
N THR A 130 3.82 -6.77 1.01
CA THR A 130 4.37 -6.88 -0.33
C THR A 130 3.27 -6.81 -1.37
N MET A 131 3.51 -6.13 -2.48
CA MET A 131 2.58 -5.99 -3.60
C MET A 131 3.29 -6.15 -4.94
N GLY A 132 2.60 -6.70 -5.91
CA GLY A 132 3.12 -6.93 -7.26
C GLY A 132 3.34 -5.62 -8.04
N ARG A 133 3.96 -5.75 -9.20
CA ARG A 133 4.12 -4.63 -10.13
C ARG A 133 2.81 -4.37 -10.88
N SER A 134 2.48 -3.10 -11.07
CA SER A 134 1.47 -2.69 -12.04
C SER A 134 2.07 -2.56 -13.43
N LEU A 135 1.29 -2.83 -14.47
CA LEU A 135 1.63 -2.50 -15.86
C LEU A 135 1.32 -1.03 -16.20
N LEU A 136 0.48 -0.40 -15.38
CA LEU A 136 0.00 0.97 -15.61
C LEU A 136 0.90 2.03 -14.98
N HIS A 137 1.54 1.70 -13.86
CA HIS A 137 2.27 2.67 -13.06
C HIS A 137 3.56 2.10 -12.47
N THR A 138 4.59 2.94 -12.39
CA THR A 138 5.83 2.67 -11.67
C THR A 138 6.03 3.74 -10.62
N ALA A 139 5.97 3.37 -9.34
CA ALA A 139 6.17 4.30 -8.24
C ALA A 139 7.62 4.78 -8.16
N HIS A 140 7.78 6.07 -7.91
CA HIS A 140 9.07 6.70 -7.59
C HIS A 140 9.37 6.53 -6.10
N VAL A 141 9.95 5.39 -5.75
CA VAL A 141 10.26 5.01 -4.37
C VAL A 141 11.69 4.47 -4.28
N LEU A 142 12.20 4.35 -3.06
CA LEU A 142 13.53 3.81 -2.81
C LEU A 142 13.70 2.41 -3.42
N VAL A 143 14.78 2.21 -4.17
CA VAL A 143 15.04 0.97 -4.89
C VAL A 143 16.05 0.11 -4.12
N PHE A 144 15.68 -1.14 -3.85
CA PHE A 144 16.57 -2.13 -3.23
C PHE A 144 17.01 -3.17 -4.25
N SER A 145 18.29 -3.52 -4.21
CA SER A 145 18.91 -4.54 -5.05
C SER A 145 20.04 -5.27 -4.31
N GLY A 146 20.70 -6.22 -4.96
CA GLY A 146 21.81 -6.97 -4.40
C GLY A 146 21.43 -8.37 -3.95
N PHE A 147 21.99 -8.85 -2.84
CA PHE A 147 21.80 -10.21 -2.34
C PHE A 147 20.47 -10.40 -1.59
N ILE A 148 19.37 -9.99 -2.22
CA ILE A 148 18.01 -10.15 -1.71
C ILE A 148 17.43 -11.45 -2.26
N THR A 149 17.20 -12.42 -1.38
CA THR A 149 16.68 -13.76 -1.72
C THR A 149 15.19 -13.90 -1.44
N GLU A 150 14.64 -12.99 -0.64
CA GLU A 150 13.24 -13.00 -0.21
C GLU A 150 12.32 -12.83 -1.41
N ILE A 151 11.32 -13.70 -1.47
CA ILE A 151 10.25 -13.63 -2.45
C ILE A 151 9.06 -12.88 -1.85
N MET A 152 8.22 -12.33 -2.73
CA MET A 152 6.97 -11.70 -2.33
C MET A 152 6.13 -12.69 -1.51
N GLU A 153 5.75 -12.29 -0.30
CA GLU A 153 4.91 -13.08 0.59
C GLU A 153 3.55 -12.43 0.81
N LYS A 154 2.58 -13.25 1.19
CA LYS A 154 1.24 -12.75 1.53
C LYS A 154 1.16 -12.19 2.94
N ALA A 155 2.12 -12.52 3.80
CA ALA A 155 2.20 -12.04 5.18
C ALA A 155 2.81 -10.64 5.24
N SER A 156 2.35 -9.85 6.19
CA SER A 156 2.92 -8.53 6.48
C SER A 156 4.32 -8.67 7.08
N VAL A 157 5.23 -7.76 6.72
CA VAL A 157 6.55 -7.64 7.37
C VAL A 157 6.41 -7.39 8.88
N LYS A 158 5.34 -6.73 9.33
CA LYS A 158 5.06 -6.54 10.76
C LYS A 158 4.84 -7.86 11.52
N GLU A 159 4.29 -8.88 10.85
CA GLU A 159 4.18 -10.23 11.43
C GLU A 159 5.55 -10.89 11.53
N ILE A 160 6.43 -10.64 10.57
CA ILE A 160 7.83 -11.11 10.56
C ILE A 160 8.64 -10.42 11.65
N ILE A 161 8.51 -9.10 11.80
CA ILE A 161 9.21 -8.30 12.83
C ILE A 161 8.85 -8.77 14.24
N ASN A 162 7.62 -9.21 14.46
CA ASN A 162 7.16 -9.70 15.77
C ASN A 162 7.52 -11.16 16.05
N ASN A 163 8.12 -11.86 15.09
CA ASN A 163 8.52 -13.26 15.24
C ASN A 163 10.04 -13.40 15.30
N ASP A 164 10.59 -13.58 16.51
CA ASP A 164 12.04 -13.62 16.76
C ASP A 164 12.77 -14.71 15.97
N SER A 165 12.09 -15.81 15.64
CA SER A 165 12.66 -16.91 14.83
C SER A 165 12.85 -16.53 13.35
N LEU A 166 12.12 -15.54 12.86
CA LEU A 166 12.15 -15.09 11.47
C LEU A 166 13.07 -13.88 11.25
N LYS A 167 13.29 -13.05 12.28
CA LYS A 167 14.12 -11.83 12.22
C LYS A 167 15.56 -12.08 11.76
N SER A 168 16.16 -13.22 12.14
CA SER A 168 17.54 -13.54 11.81
C SER A 168 17.75 -14.05 10.38
N ILE A 169 16.69 -14.43 9.69
CA ILE A 169 16.74 -15.12 8.40
C ILE A 169 16.31 -14.19 7.26
N ARG A 170 15.50 -13.18 7.55
CA ARG A 170 14.85 -12.33 6.54
C ARG A 170 15.30 -10.88 6.64
N LYS A 171 15.70 -10.33 5.50
CA LYS A 171 16.13 -8.93 5.37
C LYS A 171 14.99 -7.95 5.04
N LEU A 172 13.75 -8.44 4.86
CA LEU A 172 12.60 -7.57 4.57
C LEU A 172 12.27 -6.59 5.70
N ASP A 173 12.50 -6.98 6.95
CA ASP A 173 12.34 -6.10 8.11
C ASP A 173 13.36 -4.97 8.12
N ASP A 174 14.63 -5.26 7.81
CA ASP A 174 15.69 -4.26 7.65
C ASP A 174 15.39 -3.31 6.49
N ILE A 175 14.95 -3.84 5.35
CA ILE A 175 14.50 -3.06 4.17
C ILE A 175 13.33 -2.16 4.55
N TYR A 176 12.35 -2.68 5.28
CA TYR A 176 11.19 -1.89 5.73
C TYR A 176 11.61 -0.72 6.62
N ARG A 177 12.50 -0.94 7.61
CA ARG A 177 12.99 0.12 8.52
C ARG A 177 13.69 1.23 7.77
N ILE A 178 14.60 0.88 6.85
CA ILE A 178 15.29 1.87 6.00
C ILE A 178 14.27 2.65 5.16
N SER A 179 13.37 1.95 4.47
CA SER A 179 12.37 2.57 3.59
C SER A 179 11.41 3.48 4.33
N ASN A 180 10.92 3.02 5.48
CA ASN A 180 10.00 3.77 6.32
C ASN A 180 10.65 5.06 6.89
N TYR A 181 11.94 5.00 7.22
CA TYR A 181 12.68 6.19 7.64
C TYR A 181 12.85 7.17 6.47
N VAL A 182 13.35 6.68 5.33
CA VAL A 182 13.63 7.51 4.14
C VAL A 182 12.34 8.14 3.61
N CYS A 183 11.26 7.41 3.52
CA CYS A 183 9.96 7.92 3.04
C CYS A 183 9.43 9.08 3.91
N LYS A 184 9.68 9.05 5.22
CA LYS A 184 9.21 10.08 6.16
C LYS A 184 10.13 11.29 6.30
N ASP A 185 11.36 11.19 5.83
CA ASP A 185 12.36 12.26 5.92
C ASP A 185 12.60 12.91 4.56
N SER A 186 12.18 14.16 4.40
CA SER A 186 12.25 14.87 3.12
C SER A 186 13.66 14.98 2.54
N LEU A 187 14.69 15.14 3.40
CA LEU A 187 16.07 15.23 2.97
C LEU A 187 16.59 13.86 2.49
N MET A 188 16.33 12.81 3.27
CA MET A 188 16.77 11.47 2.91
C MET A 188 16.02 10.94 1.68
N ASN A 189 14.74 11.23 1.55
CA ASN A 189 13.95 10.87 0.38
C ASN A 189 14.44 11.55 -0.91
N ALA A 190 14.88 12.79 -0.82
CA ALA A 190 15.47 13.51 -1.94
C ALA A 190 16.94 13.10 -2.23
N LEU A 191 17.62 12.58 -1.23
CA LEU A 191 19.06 12.27 -1.33
C LEU A 191 19.31 10.82 -1.78
N ILE A 192 18.59 9.83 -1.24
CA ILE A 192 18.87 8.41 -1.44
C ILE A 192 17.97 7.82 -2.52
N GLY A 193 18.56 7.35 -3.62
CA GLY A 193 17.81 6.74 -4.71
C GLY A 193 17.80 5.22 -4.71
N GLN A 194 18.90 4.62 -4.24
CA GLN A 194 19.07 3.17 -4.27
C GLN A 194 19.79 2.65 -3.03
N VAL A 195 19.46 1.43 -2.65
CA VAL A 195 20.11 0.68 -1.57
C VAL A 195 20.53 -0.67 -2.12
N TYR A 196 21.78 -1.02 -1.90
CA TYR A 196 22.34 -2.30 -2.28
C TYR A 196 22.62 -3.14 -1.03
N LEU A 197 22.11 -4.36 -1.02
CA LEU A 197 22.40 -5.34 0.04
C LEU A 197 23.60 -6.19 -0.37
N GLU A 198 24.67 -6.14 0.40
CA GLU A 198 25.84 -6.98 0.22
C GLU A 198 25.61 -8.43 0.69
N LYS A 199 26.46 -9.33 0.24
CA LYS A 199 26.41 -10.75 0.63
C LYS A 199 26.63 -10.97 2.14
N ASN A 200 27.36 -10.07 2.80
CA ASN A 200 27.62 -10.10 4.25
C ASN A 200 26.42 -9.59 5.08
N GLY A 201 25.36 -9.06 4.41
CA GLY A 201 24.17 -8.51 5.04
C GLY A 201 24.24 -7.02 5.39
N ASP A 202 25.30 -6.32 5.00
CA ASP A 202 25.43 -4.87 5.14
C ASP A 202 24.71 -4.13 3.99
N PHE A 203 24.11 -2.98 4.30
CA PHE A 203 23.48 -2.11 3.32
C PHE A 203 24.43 -1.00 2.88
N ILE A 204 24.41 -0.72 1.58
CA ILE A 204 25.10 0.40 0.94
C ILE A 204 24.05 1.32 0.35
N LEU A 205 24.05 2.60 0.71
CA LEU A 205 23.16 3.59 0.13
C LEU A 205 23.87 4.30 -1.03
N ILE A 206 23.13 4.52 -2.11
CA ILE A 206 23.60 5.20 -3.31
C ILE A 206 22.81 6.50 -3.45
N PRO A 207 23.45 7.65 -3.20
CA PRO A 207 22.81 8.95 -3.34
C PRO A 207 22.44 9.28 -4.80
N LEU A 208 21.40 10.07 -4.99
CA LEU A 208 21.04 10.66 -6.28
C LEU A 208 21.97 11.79 -6.70
N VAL A 209 22.60 12.44 -5.74
CA VAL A 209 23.49 13.59 -5.94
C VAL A 209 24.88 13.25 -5.39
N GLY A 210 25.90 13.57 -6.17
CA GLY A 210 27.28 13.25 -5.83
C GLY A 210 27.72 11.87 -6.35
N LYS A 211 28.99 11.53 -6.09
CA LYS A 211 29.58 10.25 -6.51
C LYS A 211 29.90 9.33 -5.33
N GLN A 212 29.49 9.75 -4.14
CA GLN A 212 29.81 9.03 -2.90
C GLN A 212 28.99 7.76 -2.79
N THR A 213 29.59 6.74 -2.21
CA THR A 213 28.92 5.54 -1.73
C THR A 213 28.82 5.61 -0.20
N ILE A 214 27.65 5.32 0.37
CA ILE A 214 27.43 5.37 1.82
C ILE A 214 27.39 3.95 2.36
N LEU A 215 28.43 3.54 3.10
CA LEU A 215 28.43 2.26 3.81
C LEU A 215 27.59 2.38 5.08
N PHE A 216 26.35 1.92 4.99
CA PHE A 216 25.35 2.02 6.06
C PHE A 216 25.50 0.89 7.09
N GLY A 217 25.86 -0.32 6.63
CA GLY A 217 25.94 -1.51 7.48
C GLY A 217 24.58 -2.09 7.82
N SER A 218 24.42 -2.61 9.03
CA SER A 218 23.19 -3.27 9.49
C SER A 218 22.03 -2.30 9.75
N ALA A 219 20.78 -2.82 9.72
CA ALA A 219 19.53 -2.09 10.02
C ALA A 219 18.63 -2.86 11.00
N ASN A 220 19.25 -3.44 12.05
CA ASN A 220 18.64 -4.43 12.92
C ASN A 220 17.51 -3.88 13.83
N SER A 221 17.47 -2.55 14.06
CA SER A 221 16.40 -1.91 14.82
C SER A 221 16.10 -0.50 14.29
N ASP A 222 14.93 0.02 14.64
CA ASP A 222 14.52 1.38 14.26
C ASP A 222 15.45 2.44 14.88
N GLU A 223 15.94 2.23 16.11
CA GLU A 223 16.86 3.13 16.79
C GLU A 223 18.21 3.20 16.07
N VAL A 224 18.76 2.06 15.65
CA VAL A 224 20.01 1.99 14.89
C VAL A 224 19.88 2.69 13.54
N VAL A 225 18.77 2.49 12.85
CA VAL A 225 18.49 3.15 11.57
C VAL A 225 18.35 4.67 11.76
N ALA A 226 17.58 5.11 12.76
CA ALA A 226 17.39 6.52 13.07
C ALA A 226 18.70 7.21 13.46
N ASP A 227 19.51 6.61 14.31
CA ASP A 227 20.83 7.16 14.70
C ASP A 227 21.74 7.36 13.49
N LYS A 228 21.88 6.34 12.64
CA LYS A 228 22.72 6.42 11.44
C LYS A 228 22.26 7.51 10.46
N PHE A 229 20.96 7.60 10.20
CA PHE A 229 20.42 8.66 9.33
C PHE A 229 20.53 10.05 9.97
N ASN A 230 20.36 10.18 11.28
CA ASN A 230 20.54 11.46 11.95
C ASN A 230 21.98 11.95 11.84
N ARG A 231 22.97 11.06 12.06
CA ARG A 231 24.40 11.41 11.85
C ARG A 231 24.65 11.78 10.39
N LEU A 232 24.10 11.04 9.44
CA LEU A 232 24.23 11.33 8.03
C LEU A 232 23.64 12.70 7.68
N LYS A 233 22.47 13.05 8.23
CA LYS A 233 21.85 14.39 8.05
C LYS A 233 22.74 15.52 8.56
N VAL A 234 23.30 15.38 9.73
CA VAL A 234 24.26 16.36 10.28
C VAL A 234 25.46 16.50 9.35
N PHE A 235 26.02 15.38 8.89
CA PHE A 235 27.15 15.41 7.97
C PHE A 235 26.83 16.12 6.65
N TYR A 236 25.67 15.84 6.04
CA TYR A 236 25.27 16.52 4.80
C TYR A 236 24.93 18.00 4.99
N LYS A 237 24.39 18.39 6.14
CA LYS A 237 24.05 19.78 6.43
C LYS A 237 25.26 20.62 6.85
N GLU A 238 26.16 20.06 7.65
CA GLU A 238 27.23 20.79 8.29
C GLU A 238 28.62 20.42 7.73
N GLY A 239 28.89 19.15 7.49
CA GLY A 239 30.18 18.66 7.01
C GLY A 239 30.41 18.93 5.53
N MET A 240 29.49 18.50 4.67
CA MET A 240 29.65 18.60 3.21
C MET A 240 29.84 20.04 2.69
N PRO A 241 29.16 21.07 3.19
CA PRO A 241 29.40 22.45 2.75
C PRO A 241 30.82 22.95 3.04
N HIS A 242 31.46 22.49 4.12
CA HIS A 242 32.80 22.87 4.47
C HIS A 242 33.88 22.04 3.75
N GLU A 243 33.61 20.74 3.57
CA GLU A 243 34.57 19.81 3.02
C GLU A 243 34.55 19.71 1.48
N GLY A 244 33.41 20.02 0.86
CA GLY A 244 33.15 19.90 -0.57
C GLY A 244 32.65 18.51 -0.99
N TRP A 245 31.78 18.49 -1.98
CA TRP A 245 31.06 17.30 -2.45
C TRP A 245 31.93 16.24 -3.16
N GLU A 246 33.07 16.65 -3.68
CA GLU A 246 33.96 15.78 -4.45
C GLU A 246 35.16 15.26 -3.66
N LYS A 247 35.29 15.65 -2.38
CA LYS A 247 36.48 15.33 -1.57
C LYS A 247 36.55 13.85 -1.18
N TYR A 248 35.38 13.22 -0.96
CA TYR A 248 35.28 11.84 -0.50
C TYR A 248 34.48 10.98 -1.47
N ASN A 249 34.95 9.74 -1.69
CA ASN A 249 34.24 8.74 -2.50
C ASN A 249 33.39 7.80 -1.63
N THR A 250 33.74 7.67 -0.34
CA THR A 250 33.03 6.78 0.57
C THR A 250 32.75 7.46 1.90
N ILE A 251 31.49 7.38 2.35
CA ILE A 251 31.02 7.84 3.65
C ILE A 251 30.61 6.60 4.45
N ILE A 252 31.20 6.36 5.60
CA ILE A 252 30.95 5.19 6.42
C ILE A 252 30.21 5.61 7.69
N VAL A 253 28.94 5.19 7.82
CA VAL A 253 28.09 5.45 8.99
C VAL A 253 27.82 4.19 9.82
N LYS A 254 28.37 3.04 9.40
CA LYS A 254 28.11 1.76 10.06
C LYS A 254 28.67 1.65 11.47
N TYR A 255 29.64 2.45 11.82
CA TYR A 255 30.25 2.48 13.16
C TYR A 255 29.44 3.38 14.09
N GLU A 256 29.31 2.98 15.35
CA GLU A 256 28.57 3.71 16.34
C GLU A 256 29.24 5.06 16.66
N GLY A 257 28.43 6.12 16.82
CA GLY A 257 28.86 7.44 17.25
C GLY A 257 29.75 8.25 16.30
N GLN A 258 30.11 7.72 15.11
CA GLN A 258 31.05 8.41 14.21
C GLN A 258 30.72 8.23 12.71
N ILE A 259 31.24 9.17 11.92
CA ILE A 259 31.28 9.08 10.46
C ILE A 259 32.74 9.04 10.03
N VAL A 260 33.10 8.09 9.18
CA VAL A 260 34.44 7.97 8.61
C VAL A 260 34.35 8.20 7.11
N CYS A 261 35.14 9.11 6.56
CA CYS A 261 35.20 9.41 5.13
C CYS A 261 36.50 8.92 4.51
N ARG A 262 36.43 8.35 3.30
CA ARG A 262 37.56 7.90 2.50
C ARG A 262 37.54 8.58 1.13
N LYS A 263 38.76 8.89 0.63
CA LYS A 263 39.00 9.36 -0.73
C LYS A 263 39.03 8.20 -1.69
#